data_d40a7af048ca6898f8e92e490a9475f9
#
_entry.id   d40a7af048ca6898f8e92e490a9475f9
#
_cell.length_a   1.000
_cell.length_b   1.000
_cell.length_c   1.000
_cell.angle_alpha   90.00
_cell.angle_beta   90.00
_cell.angle_gamma   90.00
#
_symmetry.space_group_name_H-M   'P 1'
#
loop_
_entity.id
_entity.type
_entity.pdbx_description
1 polymer ?
#
loop_
_entity_poly.entity_id
_entity_poly.type
_entity_poly.pdbx_seq_one_letter_code
_entity_poly.pdbx_strand_id
1 'polypeptide(L)'
;MVDWIYVDNSNVFIEGKRVSAVRQGLAMDIWEAFDHRIVDNDYRMSFGMLYQFVAGNNKTETARAMLFGSRPPQNDAIWEIAKRAGFEVVTHDRNVANKEKKIDTGLVAAMTRDAYKSASPGDIFTIVSGDNDYVPAVEQLREDGFQVDVVFWSHAGRELREAATNFISLDPHLDALRV
;
A
#
# COMPACT_ATOMS: atom_id res chain seq x y z
N MET A 1 15.30 2.52 -16.02
CA MET A 1 14.47 2.98 -14.87
C MET A 1 13.20 2.17 -14.89
N VAL A 2 12.98 1.35 -13.91
CA VAL A 2 11.78 0.52 -13.72
C VAL A 2 11.19 0.79 -12.35
N ASP A 3 9.93 0.40 -12.13
CA ASP A 3 9.22 0.59 -10.86
C ASP A 3 9.02 -0.75 -10.15
N TRP A 4 9.34 -0.78 -8.86
CA TRP A 4 9.19 -1.90 -7.94
C TRP A 4 8.11 -1.54 -6.93
N ILE A 5 6.95 -2.20 -6.97
CA ILE A 5 5.74 -1.81 -6.25
C ILE A 5 5.42 -2.79 -5.14
N TYR A 6 5.17 -2.27 -3.94
CA TYR A 6 4.86 -3.06 -2.73
C TYR A 6 3.65 -2.48 -2.02
N VAL A 7 2.60 -3.28 -1.90
CA VAL A 7 1.31 -2.87 -1.33
C VAL A 7 1.06 -3.56 0.00
N ASP A 8 0.87 -2.79 1.06
CA ASP A 8 0.29 -3.24 2.31
C ASP A 8 -1.24 -3.21 2.21
N ASN A 9 -1.83 -4.36 1.88
CA ASN A 9 -3.24 -4.47 1.56
C ASN A 9 -4.15 -4.03 2.71
N SER A 10 -3.90 -4.53 3.92
CA SER A 10 -4.79 -4.23 5.06
C SER A 10 -4.77 -2.76 5.41
N ASN A 11 -3.60 -2.14 5.38
CA ASN A 11 -3.43 -0.73 5.69
C ASN A 11 -4.18 0.16 4.68
N VAL A 12 -3.93 0.00 3.39
CA VAL A 12 -4.54 0.86 2.36
C VAL A 12 -6.05 0.67 2.24
N PHE A 13 -6.57 -0.56 2.40
CA PHE A 13 -7.99 -0.84 2.25
C PHE A 13 -8.81 -0.41 3.46
N ILE A 14 -8.32 -0.62 4.68
CA ILE A 14 -9.01 -0.19 5.91
C ILE A 14 -9.05 1.34 5.96
N GLU A 15 -7.95 2.00 5.66
CA GLU A 15 -7.91 3.46 5.66
C GLU A 15 -8.77 4.07 4.54
N GLY A 16 -8.87 3.42 3.39
CA GLY A 16 -9.82 3.82 2.33
C GLY A 16 -11.28 3.82 2.79
N LYS A 17 -11.68 2.84 3.60
CA LYS A 17 -13.02 2.81 4.21
C LYS A 17 -13.24 3.96 5.20
N ARG A 18 -12.20 4.40 5.92
CA ARG A 18 -12.29 5.57 6.81
C ARG A 18 -12.41 6.87 6.01
N VAL A 19 -11.60 7.03 4.97
CA VAL A 19 -11.69 8.20 4.07
C VAL A 19 -13.07 8.27 3.42
N SER A 20 -13.62 7.15 2.98
CA SER A 20 -14.99 7.07 2.46
C SER A 20 -16.04 7.45 3.51
N ALA A 21 -15.88 6.99 4.76
CA ALA A 21 -16.79 7.33 5.86
C ALA A 21 -16.85 8.86 6.10
N VAL A 22 -15.70 9.53 6.08
CA VAL A 22 -15.63 11.00 6.18
C VAL A 22 -16.34 11.64 4.97
N ARG A 23 -16.06 11.15 3.77
CA ARG A 23 -16.69 11.66 2.52
C ARG A 23 -18.21 11.52 2.52
N GLN A 24 -18.72 10.43 3.14
CA GLN A 24 -20.16 10.17 3.26
C GLN A 24 -20.82 10.89 4.46
N GLY A 25 -20.06 11.61 5.26
CA GLY A 25 -20.54 12.29 6.45
C GLY A 25 -20.86 11.37 7.64
N LEU A 26 -20.30 10.15 7.64
CA LEU A 26 -20.41 9.22 8.77
C LEU A 26 -19.48 9.62 9.91
N ALA A 27 -18.44 10.36 9.63
CA ALA A 27 -17.53 11.00 10.58
C ALA A 27 -17.22 12.43 10.10
N MET A 28 -16.93 13.33 11.04
CA MET A 28 -16.61 14.72 10.73
C MET A 28 -15.24 14.87 10.09
N ASP A 29 -14.27 14.07 10.55
CA ASP A 29 -12.91 14.04 10.01
C ASP A 29 -12.28 12.64 10.17
N ILE A 30 -11.06 12.50 9.66
CA ILE A 30 -10.35 11.21 9.67
C ILE A 30 -9.96 10.78 11.09
N TRP A 31 -9.73 11.71 11.98
CA TRP A 31 -9.31 11.44 13.36
C TRP A 31 -10.49 10.90 14.18
N GLU A 32 -11.68 11.49 14.01
CA GLU A 32 -12.90 10.95 14.58
C GLU A 32 -13.19 9.54 14.04
N ALA A 33 -13.04 9.34 12.75
CA ALA A 33 -13.21 8.03 12.14
C ALA A 33 -12.24 6.99 12.72
N PHE A 34 -11.02 7.40 13.02
CA PHE A 34 -9.99 6.56 13.62
C PHE A 34 -10.32 6.23 15.09
N ASP A 35 -10.57 7.26 15.91
CA ASP A 35 -10.79 7.13 17.35
C ASP A 35 -12.04 6.30 17.68
N HIS A 36 -13.10 6.48 16.91
CA HIS A 36 -14.38 5.77 17.07
C HIS A 36 -14.53 4.55 16.16
N ARG A 37 -13.49 4.18 15.41
CA ARG A 37 -13.49 3.03 14.47
C ARG A 37 -14.61 3.09 13.44
N ILE A 38 -14.95 4.28 12.98
CA ILE A 38 -15.98 4.50 11.98
C ILE A 38 -15.41 4.15 10.60
N VAL A 39 -16.12 3.31 9.87
CA VAL A 39 -15.76 2.90 8.50
C VAL A 39 -17.02 2.88 7.62
N ASP A 40 -16.85 3.19 6.36
CA ASP A 40 -17.88 2.93 5.33
C ASP A 40 -17.76 1.45 4.91
N ASN A 41 -18.70 0.62 5.35
CA ASN A 41 -18.71 -0.81 5.02
C ASN A 41 -19.05 -1.09 3.56
N ASP A 42 -19.66 -0.14 2.87
CA ASP A 42 -20.04 -0.26 1.46
C ASP A 42 -18.89 0.12 0.53
N TYR A 43 -17.85 0.78 1.06
CA TYR A 43 -16.67 1.09 0.27
C TYR A 43 -15.80 -0.15 0.06
N ARG A 44 -15.56 -0.45 -1.20
CA ARG A 44 -14.63 -1.51 -1.62
C ARG A 44 -13.68 -0.97 -2.67
N MET A 45 -12.40 -1.09 -2.41
CA MET A 45 -11.38 -0.71 -3.38
C MET A 45 -11.19 -1.82 -4.41
N SER A 46 -11.11 -1.44 -5.67
CA SER A 46 -10.80 -2.34 -6.78
C SER A 46 -9.31 -2.60 -6.87
N PHE A 47 -8.89 -3.85 -6.81
CA PHE A 47 -7.49 -4.23 -7.07
C PHE A 47 -7.05 -3.84 -8.48
N GLY A 48 -7.94 -3.96 -9.46
CA GLY A 48 -7.63 -3.58 -10.84
C GLY A 48 -7.36 -2.09 -10.98
N MET A 49 -8.20 -1.25 -10.37
CA MET A 49 -8.00 0.21 -10.39
C MET A 49 -6.76 0.62 -9.60
N LEU A 50 -6.50 -0.01 -8.46
CA LEU A 50 -5.27 0.23 -7.70
C LEU A 50 -4.04 -0.15 -8.52
N TYR A 51 -4.05 -1.33 -9.15
CA TYR A 51 -2.95 -1.76 -10.02
C TYR A 51 -2.71 -0.76 -11.16
N GLN A 52 -3.75 -0.33 -11.85
CA GLN A 52 -3.64 0.67 -12.91
C GLN A 52 -3.12 2.00 -12.39
N PHE A 53 -3.49 2.39 -11.18
CA PHE A 53 -3.03 3.63 -10.57
C PHE A 53 -1.52 3.58 -10.28
N VAL A 54 -1.03 2.49 -9.70
CA VAL A 54 0.38 2.38 -9.26
C VAL A 54 1.30 1.86 -10.34
N ALA A 55 0.83 1.00 -11.27
CA ALA A 55 1.64 0.32 -12.28
C ALA A 55 1.30 0.73 -13.72
N GLY A 56 0.14 1.32 -13.95
CA GLY A 56 -0.42 1.52 -15.29
C GLY A 56 -0.15 2.86 -15.95
N ASN A 57 0.66 3.74 -15.38
CA ASN A 57 0.80 5.12 -15.88
C ASN A 57 1.75 5.27 -17.09
N ASN A 58 2.28 4.19 -17.63
CA ASN A 58 3.14 4.10 -18.83
C ASN A 58 4.41 4.98 -18.84
N LYS A 59 4.77 5.62 -17.74
CA LYS A 59 5.98 6.43 -17.64
C LYS A 59 7.21 5.60 -17.31
N THR A 60 7.00 4.49 -16.61
CA THR A 60 8.04 3.54 -16.23
C THR A 60 7.52 2.13 -16.45
N GLU A 61 8.40 1.22 -16.86
CA GLU A 61 8.11 -0.20 -16.89
C GLU A 61 8.04 -0.74 -15.45
N THR A 62 7.01 -1.53 -15.13
CA THR A 62 6.90 -2.18 -13.83
C THR A 62 7.73 -3.46 -13.83
N ALA A 63 8.76 -3.50 -13.00
CA ALA A 63 9.57 -4.69 -12.80
C ALA A 63 8.83 -5.74 -11.98
N ARG A 64 8.10 -5.30 -10.96
CA ARG A 64 7.37 -6.17 -10.04
C ARG A 64 6.29 -5.38 -9.29
N ALA A 65 5.12 -5.97 -9.09
CA ALA A 65 4.08 -5.42 -8.24
C ALA A 65 3.62 -6.49 -7.24
N MET A 66 3.99 -6.33 -5.98
CA MET A 66 3.65 -7.27 -4.91
C MET A 66 2.56 -6.71 -4.01
N LEU A 67 1.65 -7.57 -3.59
CA LEU A 67 0.61 -7.24 -2.63
C LEU A 67 0.68 -8.19 -1.44
N PHE A 68 0.84 -7.63 -0.26
CA PHE A 68 0.97 -8.34 1.00
C PHE A 68 -0.34 -8.27 1.78
N GLY A 69 -0.85 -9.41 2.17
CA GLY A 69 -2.11 -9.48 2.90
C GLY A 69 -2.16 -10.63 3.90
N SER A 70 -3.15 -10.56 4.80
CA SER A 70 -3.42 -11.64 5.74
C SER A 70 -4.64 -12.44 5.30
N ARG A 71 -4.52 -13.76 5.29
CA ARG A 71 -5.63 -14.67 4.99
C ARG A 71 -6.71 -14.56 6.05
N PRO A 72 -7.96 -14.24 5.68
CA PRO A 72 -9.10 -14.60 6.52
C PRO A 72 -9.26 -16.13 6.51
N PRO A 73 -9.79 -16.75 7.56
CA PRO A 73 -9.77 -18.21 7.75
C PRO A 73 -10.46 -19.04 6.67
N GLN A 74 -11.22 -18.47 5.73
CA GLN A 74 -12.10 -19.23 4.83
C GLN A 74 -12.32 -18.67 3.42
N ASN A 75 -11.60 -17.62 2.94
CA ASN A 75 -11.87 -17.10 1.60
C ASN A 75 -10.62 -16.62 0.86
N ASP A 76 -10.12 -17.45 -0.03
CA ASP A 76 -9.00 -17.12 -0.93
C ASP A 76 -9.45 -16.37 -2.21
N ALA A 77 -10.75 -16.24 -2.46
CA ALA A 77 -11.28 -15.66 -3.71
C ALA A 77 -10.82 -14.21 -3.93
N ILE A 78 -10.67 -13.44 -2.87
CA ILE A 78 -10.20 -12.06 -2.95
C ILE A 78 -8.75 -11.97 -3.48
N TRP A 79 -7.91 -12.94 -3.12
CA TRP A 79 -6.53 -12.98 -3.57
C TRP A 79 -6.40 -13.38 -5.03
N GLU A 80 -7.31 -14.21 -5.55
CA GLU A 80 -7.37 -14.52 -6.97
C GLU A 80 -7.77 -13.30 -7.81
N ILE A 81 -8.64 -12.42 -7.28
CA ILE A 81 -8.96 -11.13 -7.94
C ILE A 81 -7.72 -10.25 -8.00
N ALA A 82 -6.95 -10.14 -6.91
CA ALA A 82 -5.71 -9.37 -6.89
C ALA A 82 -4.65 -9.91 -7.87
N LYS A 83 -4.49 -11.23 -7.94
CA LYS A 83 -3.60 -11.87 -8.93
C LYS A 83 -4.02 -11.59 -10.37
N ARG A 84 -5.32 -11.68 -10.67
CA ARG A 84 -5.86 -11.35 -12.00
C ARG A 84 -5.68 -9.89 -12.37
N ALA A 85 -5.64 -9.00 -11.37
CA ALA A 85 -5.34 -7.59 -11.58
C ALA A 85 -3.88 -7.33 -11.97
N GLY A 86 -2.97 -8.28 -11.69
CA GLY A 86 -1.55 -8.20 -12.03
C GLY A 86 -0.60 -8.24 -10.83
N PHE A 87 -1.13 -8.31 -9.61
CA PHE A 87 -0.28 -8.38 -8.41
C PHE A 87 0.28 -9.79 -8.16
N GLU A 88 1.52 -9.83 -7.74
CA GLU A 88 2.12 -10.98 -7.08
C GLU A 88 1.70 -10.99 -5.61
N VAL A 89 0.82 -11.92 -5.23
CA VAL A 89 0.18 -11.90 -3.91
C VAL A 89 0.94 -12.77 -2.93
N VAL A 90 1.31 -12.17 -1.79
CA VAL A 90 1.92 -12.84 -0.64
C VAL A 90 0.96 -12.78 0.53
N THR A 91 0.52 -13.93 1.03
CA THR A 91 -0.40 -14.01 2.15
C THR A 91 0.24 -14.69 3.34
N HIS A 92 -0.08 -14.19 4.53
CA HIS A 92 0.27 -14.81 5.80
C HIS A 92 -0.98 -15.25 6.56
N ASP A 93 -0.93 -16.43 7.18
CA ASP A 93 -2.03 -16.91 8.01
C ASP A 93 -2.19 -16.03 9.25
N ARG A 94 -3.45 -15.78 9.64
CA ARG A 94 -3.77 -15.02 10.83
C ARG A 94 -3.48 -15.84 12.09
N ASN A 95 -2.36 -15.60 12.74
CA ASN A 95 -2.21 -15.85 14.16
C ASN A 95 -2.50 -14.58 14.94
N VAL A 96 -3.45 -14.66 15.87
CA VAL A 96 -4.13 -13.54 16.54
C VAL A 96 -3.20 -12.49 17.18
N ALA A 97 -1.97 -12.83 17.54
CA ALA A 97 -1.04 -11.95 18.28
C ALA A 97 0.11 -11.31 17.46
N ASN A 98 0.40 -11.79 16.23
CA ASN A 98 1.59 -11.38 15.48
C ASN A 98 1.30 -10.97 14.01
N LYS A 99 0.08 -10.62 13.71
CA LYS A 99 -0.42 -10.45 12.35
C LYS A 99 0.24 -9.33 11.56
N GLU A 100 0.34 -8.16 12.16
CA GLU A 100 0.86 -6.95 11.51
C GLU A 100 2.37 -7.04 11.27
N LYS A 101 3.13 -7.46 12.27
CA LYS A 101 4.59 -7.59 12.17
C LYS A 101 5.09 -8.51 11.06
N LYS A 102 4.33 -9.54 10.67
CA LYS A 102 4.75 -10.44 9.59
C LYS A 102 4.52 -9.87 8.20
N ILE A 103 3.52 -9.04 8.02
CA ILE A 103 3.25 -8.36 6.75
C ILE A 103 4.33 -7.31 6.52
N ASP A 104 4.55 -6.42 7.48
CA ASP A 104 5.52 -5.34 7.40
C ASP A 104 6.94 -5.88 7.19
N THR A 105 7.36 -6.84 8.00
CA THR A 105 8.68 -7.46 7.86
C THR A 105 8.83 -8.24 6.55
N GLY A 106 7.77 -8.90 6.06
CA GLY A 106 7.75 -9.60 4.78
C GLY A 106 7.88 -8.64 3.60
N LEU A 107 7.16 -7.53 3.65
CA LEU A 107 7.22 -6.48 2.63
C LEU A 107 8.63 -5.86 2.59
N VAL A 108 9.15 -5.43 3.74
CA VAL A 108 10.50 -4.85 3.85
C VAL A 108 11.56 -5.86 3.37
N ALA A 109 11.46 -7.13 3.75
CA ALA A 109 12.41 -8.16 3.31
C ALA A 109 12.40 -8.38 1.79
N ALA A 110 11.22 -8.39 1.16
CA ALA A 110 11.08 -8.52 -0.29
C ALA A 110 11.67 -7.30 -1.00
N MET A 111 11.32 -6.11 -0.54
CA MET A 111 11.78 -4.83 -1.10
C MET A 111 13.31 -4.69 -1.00
N THR A 112 13.89 -4.97 0.16
CA THR A 112 15.34 -4.93 0.38
C THR A 112 16.07 -5.97 -0.48
N ARG A 113 15.51 -7.18 -0.59
CA ARG A 113 16.08 -8.22 -1.45
C ARG A 113 16.09 -7.82 -2.92
N ASP A 114 15.00 -7.22 -3.41
CA ASP A 114 14.89 -6.82 -4.80
C ASP A 114 15.84 -5.64 -5.09
N ALA A 115 15.95 -4.69 -4.17
CA ALA A 115 16.91 -3.58 -4.24
C ALA A 115 18.36 -4.09 -4.35
N TYR A 116 18.72 -5.08 -3.54
CA TYR A 116 20.08 -5.60 -3.49
C TYR A 116 20.43 -6.53 -4.66
N LYS A 117 19.46 -7.33 -5.16
CA LYS A 117 19.75 -8.39 -6.14
C LYS A 117 19.40 -8.01 -7.57
N SER A 118 18.44 -7.15 -7.80
CA SER A 118 17.79 -7.02 -9.09
C SER A 118 17.63 -5.60 -9.58
N ALA A 119 17.49 -4.64 -8.67
CA ALA A 119 17.30 -3.24 -9.03
C ALA A 119 18.63 -2.58 -9.43
N SER A 120 18.52 -1.53 -10.22
CA SER A 120 19.63 -0.70 -10.67
C SER A 120 19.51 0.72 -10.11
N PRO A 121 20.63 1.43 -9.89
CA PRO A 121 20.59 2.82 -9.46
C PRO A 121 19.67 3.66 -10.36
N GLY A 122 18.80 4.44 -9.76
CA GLY A 122 17.80 5.24 -10.46
C GLY A 122 16.45 4.54 -10.69
N ASP A 123 16.31 3.27 -10.33
CA ASP A 123 14.99 2.62 -10.27
C ASP A 123 14.12 3.23 -9.16
N ILE A 124 12.82 3.06 -9.30
CA ILE A 124 11.81 3.59 -8.38
C ILE A 124 11.28 2.44 -7.51
N PHE A 125 11.16 2.71 -6.22
CA PHE A 125 10.45 1.85 -5.28
C PHE A 125 9.17 2.55 -4.84
N THR A 126 8.03 1.96 -5.13
CA THR A 126 6.72 2.50 -4.75
C THR A 126 6.14 1.69 -3.60
N ILE A 127 5.92 2.33 -2.45
CA ILE A 127 5.29 1.74 -1.27
C ILE A 127 3.87 2.26 -1.15
N VAL A 128 2.90 1.35 -1.10
CA VAL A 128 1.49 1.69 -0.87
C VAL A 128 1.15 1.35 0.57
N SER A 129 1.48 2.26 1.47
CA SER A 129 1.20 2.22 2.90
C SER A 129 1.36 3.60 3.53
N GLY A 130 0.72 3.82 4.68
CA GLY A 130 0.84 5.05 5.47
C GLY A 130 1.55 4.87 6.80
N ASP A 131 2.13 3.70 7.08
CA ASP A 131 2.71 3.36 8.36
C ASP A 131 4.15 3.87 8.50
N ASN A 132 4.42 4.61 9.59
CA ASN A 132 5.76 5.10 9.91
C ASN A 132 6.78 3.98 10.17
N ASP A 133 6.35 2.74 10.39
CA ASP A 133 7.26 1.60 10.57
C ASP A 133 8.09 1.31 9.30
N TYR A 134 7.67 1.83 8.14
CA TYR A 134 8.45 1.73 6.89
C TYR A 134 9.54 2.78 6.73
N VAL A 135 9.61 3.81 7.59
CA VAL A 135 10.59 4.92 7.50
C VAL A 135 12.03 4.42 7.39
N PRO A 136 12.51 3.49 8.23
CA PRO A 136 13.89 3.03 8.13
C PRO A 136 14.23 2.39 6.79
N ALA A 137 13.28 1.66 6.20
CA ALA A 137 13.47 1.02 4.90
C ALA A 137 13.47 2.05 3.75
N VAL A 138 12.62 3.06 3.84
CA VAL A 138 12.59 4.17 2.87
C VAL A 138 13.90 4.96 2.90
N GLU A 139 14.37 5.32 4.08
CA GLU A 139 15.64 6.04 4.25
C GLU A 139 16.82 5.23 3.68
N GLN A 140 16.90 3.93 3.99
CA GLN A 140 17.95 3.07 3.48
C GLN A 140 17.95 3.00 1.94
N LEU A 141 16.80 2.80 1.32
CA LEU A 141 16.70 2.75 -0.14
C LEU A 141 17.13 4.07 -0.79
N ARG A 142 16.78 5.19 -0.17
CA ARG A 142 17.21 6.51 -0.67
C ARG A 142 18.70 6.72 -0.53
N GLU A 143 19.30 6.29 0.58
CA GLU A 143 20.76 6.29 0.76
C GLU A 143 21.46 5.41 -0.28
N ASP A 144 20.86 4.30 -0.67
CA ASP A 144 21.35 3.40 -1.71
C ASP A 144 21.15 3.94 -3.14
N GLY A 145 20.58 5.16 -3.27
CA GLY A 145 20.45 5.88 -4.55
C GLY A 145 19.17 5.59 -5.33
N PHE A 146 18.16 4.99 -4.69
CA PHE A 146 16.85 4.78 -5.30
C PHE A 146 15.91 5.98 -5.07
N GLN A 147 14.98 6.17 -5.99
CA GLN A 147 13.82 6.99 -5.75
C GLN A 147 12.80 6.14 -4.98
N VAL A 148 12.21 6.70 -3.91
CA VAL A 148 11.17 6.02 -3.15
C VAL A 148 9.91 6.88 -3.13
N ASP A 149 8.86 6.39 -3.76
CA ASP A 149 7.55 7.01 -3.80
C ASP A 149 6.62 6.33 -2.80
N VAL A 150 5.90 7.12 -2.02
CA VAL A 150 4.88 6.64 -1.09
C VAL A 150 3.51 7.04 -1.62
N VAL A 151 2.65 6.04 -1.82
CA VAL A 151 1.27 6.21 -2.28
C VAL A 151 0.34 5.83 -1.16
N PHE A 152 -0.44 6.77 -0.66
CA PHE A 152 -1.40 6.51 0.41
C PHE A 152 -2.45 7.63 0.54
N TRP A 153 -3.37 7.45 1.47
CA TRP A 153 -4.33 8.48 1.86
C TRP A 153 -3.62 9.66 2.54
N SER A 154 -4.21 10.85 2.46
CA SER A 154 -3.57 12.10 2.93
C SER A 154 -3.14 12.11 4.40
N HIS A 155 -3.75 11.25 5.23
CA HIS A 155 -3.42 11.09 6.64
C HIS A 155 -2.29 10.08 6.92
N ALA A 156 -1.51 9.70 5.91
CA ALA A 156 -0.30 8.90 6.10
C ALA A 156 0.62 9.48 7.18
N GLY A 157 1.39 8.62 7.82
CA GLY A 157 2.34 9.02 8.85
C GLY A 157 3.25 10.15 8.38
N ARG A 158 3.39 11.17 9.19
CA ARG A 158 4.17 12.37 8.84
C ARG A 158 5.61 12.04 8.50
N GLU A 159 6.25 11.22 9.32
CA GLU A 159 7.66 10.84 9.13
C GLU A 159 7.84 10.07 7.81
N LEU A 160 6.92 9.16 7.47
CA LEU A 160 6.96 8.43 6.22
C LEU A 160 6.82 9.36 5.00
N ARG A 161 5.92 10.34 5.08
CA ARG A 161 5.75 11.34 4.01
C ARG A 161 6.99 12.18 3.81
N GLU A 162 7.65 12.57 4.90
CA GLU A 162 8.88 13.38 4.87
C GLU A 162 10.09 12.56 4.39
N ALA A 163 10.15 11.27 4.72
CA ALA A 163 11.22 10.38 4.28
C ALA A 163 11.15 10.04 2.78
N ALA A 164 9.96 10.01 2.20
CA ALA A 164 9.76 9.67 0.79
C ALA A 164 10.41 10.68 -0.18
N THR A 165 10.75 10.22 -1.39
CA THR A 165 11.12 11.13 -2.49
C THR A 165 9.88 11.90 -2.95
N ASN A 166 8.78 11.19 -3.17
CA ASN A 166 7.48 11.79 -3.48
C ASN A 166 6.39 11.14 -2.63
N PHE A 167 5.40 11.93 -2.25
CA PHE A 167 4.16 11.45 -1.65
C PHE A 167 2.99 11.69 -2.61
N ILE A 168 2.24 10.63 -2.91
CA ILE A 168 1.11 10.67 -3.83
C ILE A 168 -0.16 10.31 -3.06
N SER A 169 -1.08 11.28 -2.93
CA SER A 169 -2.34 11.07 -2.22
C SER A 169 -3.36 10.32 -3.05
N LEU A 170 -4.02 9.34 -2.43
CA LEU A 170 -5.16 8.61 -3.00
C LEU A 170 -6.49 9.33 -2.80
N ASP A 171 -6.59 10.33 -1.93
CA ASP A 171 -7.84 11.00 -1.60
C ASP A 171 -8.61 11.54 -2.83
N PRO A 172 -7.96 12.19 -3.81
CA PRO A 172 -8.64 12.65 -5.02
C PRO A 172 -9.19 11.52 -5.89
N HIS A 173 -8.69 10.29 -5.68
CA HIS A 173 -9.01 9.12 -6.49
C HIS A 173 -9.96 8.13 -5.80
N LEU A 174 -10.50 8.51 -4.62
CA LEU A 174 -11.36 7.64 -3.81
C LEU A 174 -12.47 6.97 -4.63
N ASP A 175 -13.20 7.77 -5.42
CA ASP A 175 -14.31 7.26 -6.23
C ASP A 175 -13.83 6.44 -7.44
N ALA A 176 -12.73 6.83 -8.06
CA ALA A 176 -12.13 6.10 -9.18
C ALA A 176 -11.54 4.74 -8.77
N LEU A 177 -11.13 4.61 -7.51
CA LEU A 177 -10.62 3.37 -6.95
C LEU A 177 -11.72 2.42 -6.43
N ARG A 178 -12.97 2.86 -6.40
CA ARG A 178 -14.11 2.05 -5.95
C ARG A 178 -14.47 0.94 -6.97
N VAL A 179 -14.90 -0.21 -6.45
CA VAL A 179 -15.53 -1.29 -7.26
C VAL A 179 -16.91 -0.84 -7.72
#